data_abe2e024bc2296f497d7a7a303d4b70d
#
_entry.id   abe2e024bc2296f497d7a7a303d4b70d
#
_cell.length_a   1.000
_cell.length_b   1.000
_cell.length_c   1.000
_cell.angle_alpha   90.00
_cell.angle_beta   90.00
_cell.angle_gamma   90.00
#
_symmetry.space_group_name_H-M   'P 1'
#
loop_
_entity.id
_entity.type
_entity.pdbx_description
1 polymer ?
#
loop_
_entity_poly.entity_id
_entity_poly.type
_entity_poly.pdbx_seq_one_letter_code
_entity_poly.pdbx_strand_id
1 'polypeptide(L)'
;MAIYVKNDNTFEQAEPLSRECPHCGAHAQLIPVSTPTFEAIRSAQPRQVGIAFRCAACNEPRFGRMTVRSVDTVRAELSSSIIEVERVQQRFPYSYLPPAVESIFREALQCYNADCYNAFASMSRRTIRVAIADLGSRARLQLFELFKEVIAIGSLDEATAQTLEAVLFGIEGPIPEIGADHAAVLVEMIKDMVYQAYVRTAKLRAAMKMRRYFAGEHSGNITSLARHRAESA
;
A
#
# COMPACT_ATOMS: atom_id res chain seq x y z
N MET A 1 16.30 20.78 -12.70
CA MET A 1 16.57 19.43 -13.22
C MET A 1 16.12 19.40 -14.66
N ALA A 2 17.01 19.10 -15.59
CA ALA A 2 16.71 19.12 -17.04
C ALA A 2 16.76 17.68 -17.57
N ILE A 3 15.77 17.31 -18.36
CA ILE A 3 15.64 16.01 -19.01
C ILE A 3 15.49 16.27 -20.50
N TYR A 4 16.19 15.52 -21.33
CA TYR A 4 16.23 15.74 -22.77
C TYR A 4 16.03 14.45 -23.55
N VAL A 5 15.36 14.57 -24.70
CA VAL A 5 15.43 13.60 -25.80
C VAL A 5 16.27 14.23 -26.91
N LYS A 6 17.41 13.64 -27.23
CA LYS A 6 18.35 14.14 -28.24
C LYS A 6 17.96 13.67 -29.65
N ASN A 7 18.57 14.28 -30.67
CA ASN A 7 18.36 13.94 -32.07
C ASN A 7 18.83 12.52 -32.45
N ASP A 8 19.72 11.91 -31.65
CA ASP A 8 20.11 10.51 -31.72
C ASP A 8 19.15 9.56 -30.98
N ASN A 9 18.01 10.09 -30.49
CA ASN A 9 17.00 9.41 -29.68
C ASN A 9 17.50 8.94 -28.30
N THR A 10 18.63 9.44 -27.83
CA THR A 10 19.08 9.18 -26.45
C THR A 10 18.29 10.01 -25.45
N PHE A 11 17.93 9.36 -24.33
CA PHE A 11 17.31 10.03 -23.18
C PHE A 11 18.41 10.44 -22.19
N GLU A 12 18.54 11.73 -21.97
CA GLU A 12 19.53 12.28 -21.05
C GLU A 12 18.84 12.93 -19.86
N GLN A 13 19.29 12.59 -18.67
CA GLN A 13 18.83 13.19 -17.43
C GLN A 13 20.02 13.56 -16.55
N ALA A 14 20.01 14.79 -16.02
CA ALA A 14 21.11 15.29 -15.18
C ALA A 14 21.17 14.58 -13.83
N GLU A 15 20.05 14.13 -13.31
CA GLU A 15 19.93 13.42 -12.03
C GLU A 15 18.96 12.24 -12.14
N PRO A 16 19.20 11.15 -11.39
CA PRO A 16 18.31 10.00 -11.37
C PRO A 16 16.88 10.38 -10.95
N LEU A 17 15.90 9.93 -11.69
CA LEU A 17 14.51 10.11 -11.36
C LEU A 17 14.05 8.98 -10.45
N SER A 18 13.82 9.28 -9.17
CA SER A 18 13.38 8.28 -8.20
C SER A 18 11.94 8.53 -7.77
N ARG A 19 11.14 7.47 -7.65
CA ARG A 19 9.72 7.50 -7.22
C ARG A 19 9.36 6.23 -6.48
N GLU A 20 8.30 6.28 -5.71
CA GLU A 20 7.70 5.08 -5.13
C GLU A 20 7.10 4.22 -6.24
N CYS A 21 7.42 2.94 -6.23
CA CYS A 21 6.92 2.00 -7.23
C CYS A 21 5.56 1.43 -6.82
N PRO A 22 4.48 1.56 -7.62
CA PRO A 22 3.18 0.99 -7.30
C PRO A 22 3.17 -0.54 -7.26
N HIS A 23 4.13 -1.20 -7.94
CA HIS A 23 4.22 -2.65 -7.97
C HIS A 23 4.90 -3.25 -6.73
N CYS A 24 6.02 -2.68 -6.28
CA CYS A 24 6.78 -3.23 -5.15
C CYS A 24 6.77 -2.35 -3.89
N GLY A 25 6.26 -1.12 -3.95
CA GLY A 25 6.24 -0.17 -2.84
C GLY A 25 7.60 0.45 -2.50
N ALA A 26 8.68 0.09 -3.21
CA ALA A 26 10.00 0.65 -2.96
C ALA A 26 10.16 2.03 -3.61
N HIS A 27 10.82 2.96 -2.91
CA HIS A 27 11.30 4.20 -3.51
C HIS A 27 12.55 3.88 -4.35
N ALA A 28 12.39 3.81 -5.66
CA ALA A 28 13.40 3.30 -6.58
C ALA A 28 13.61 4.22 -7.79
N GLN A 29 14.78 4.11 -8.40
CA GLN A 29 15.08 4.82 -9.64
C GLN A 29 14.24 4.30 -10.79
N LEU A 30 13.72 5.21 -11.62
CA LEU A 30 13.06 4.93 -12.88
C LEU A 30 14.09 4.97 -14.01
N ILE A 31 14.29 3.84 -14.66
CA ILE A 31 15.23 3.71 -15.79
C ILE A 31 14.40 3.80 -17.07
N PRO A 32 14.64 4.78 -17.96
CA PRO A 32 13.91 4.90 -19.22
C PRO A 32 14.24 3.70 -20.13
N VAL A 33 13.20 3.09 -20.70
CA VAL A 33 13.33 1.94 -21.62
C VAL A 33 12.77 2.24 -23.01
N SER A 34 11.83 3.19 -23.11
CA SER A 34 11.29 3.61 -24.41
C SER A 34 10.84 5.06 -24.34
N THR A 35 11.27 5.85 -25.30
CA THR A 35 10.90 7.25 -25.50
C THR A 35 10.40 7.45 -26.92
N PRO A 36 9.50 8.43 -27.19
CA PRO A 36 9.23 8.87 -28.53
C PRO A 36 10.53 9.34 -29.22
N THR A 37 10.61 9.15 -30.51
CA THR A 37 11.78 9.65 -31.28
C THR A 37 11.80 11.19 -31.26
N PHE A 38 13.00 11.77 -31.30
CA PHE A 38 13.17 13.23 -31.38
C PHE A 38 12.38 13.83 -32.57
N GLU A 39 12.41 13.17 -33.74
CA GLU A 39 11.72 13.64 -34.92
C GLU A 39 10.19 13.61 -34.75
N ALA A 40 9.64 12.59 -34.05
CA ALA A 40 8.22 12.56 -33.75
C ALA A 40 7.80 13.71 -32.81
N ILE A 41 8.65 14.04 -31.80
CA ILE A 41 8.40 15.18 -30.91
C ILE A 41 8.50 16.50 -31.69
N ARG A 42 9.50 16.64 -32.54
CA ARG A 42 9.76 17.84 -33.31
C ARG A 42 8.66 18.14 -34.34
N SER A 43 8.21 17.10 -35.07
CA SER A 43 7.19 17.24 -36.10
C SER A 43 5.79 17.46 -35.54
N ALA A 44 5.39 16.73 -34.49
CA ALA A 44 4.07 16.80 -33.88
C ALA A 44 3.91 17.93 -32.86
N GLN A 45 5.02 18.43 -32.28
CA GLN A 45 5.06 19.43 -31.20
C GLN A 45 4.01 19.17 -30.09
N PRO A 46 3.98 17.95 -29.51
CA PRO A 46 3.00 17.61 -28.52
C PRO A 46 3.25 18.39 -27.22
N ARG A 47 2.19 18.72 -26.49
CA ARG A 47 2.33 19.31 -25.14
C ARG A 47 2.93 18.34 -24.13
N GLN A 48 2.68 17.05 -24.30
CA GLN A 48 3.14 15.99 -23.43
C GLN A 48 3.60 14.78 -24.27
N VAL A 49 4.58 14.08 -23.72
CA VAL A 49 5.09 12.81 -24.28
C VAL A 49 4.95 11.69 -23.27
N GLY A 50 4.58 10.49 -23.74
CA GLY A 50 4.59 9.28 -22.94
C GLY A 50 5.97 8.63 -22.97
N ILE A 51 6.46 8.20 -21.81
CA ILE A 51 7.75 7.51 -21.66
C ILE A 51 7.50 6.24 -20.87
N ALA A 52 8.05 5.13 -21.35
CA ALA A 52 8.10 3.89 -20.60
C ALA A 52 9.41 3.83 -19.80
N PHE A 53 9.29 3.53 -18.53
CA PHE A 53 10.40 3.30 -17.61
C PHE A 53 10.32 1.86 -17.08
N ARG A 54 11.38 1.39 -16.44
CA ARG A 54 11.36 0.23 -15.56
C ARG A 54 11.82 0.63 -14.17
N CYS A 55 11.23 -0.03 -13.17
CA CYS A 55 11.65 0.13 -11.78
C CYS A 55 13.00 -0.55 -11.54
N ALA A 56 13.98 0.14 -10.95
CA ALA A 56 15.29 -0.46 -10.66
C ALA A 56 15.23 -1.56 -9.58
N ALA A 57 14.17 -1.57 -8.73
CA ALA A 57 14.04 -2.56 -7.65
C ALA A 57 13.35 -3.85 -8.09
N CYS A 58 12.23 -3.78 -8.83
CA CYS A 58 11.43 -4.96 -9.21
C CYS A 58 11.41 -5.25 -10.71
N ASN A 59 12.02 -4.38 -11.52
CA ASN A 59 12.06 -4.46 -12.98
C ASN A 59 10.70 -4.34 -13.70
N GLU A 60 9.61 -4.06 -12.97
CA GLU A 60 8.30 -3.87 -13.57
C GLU A 60 8.22 -2.59 -14.40
N PRO A 61 7.47 -2.59 -15.52
CA PRO A 61 7.31 -1.41 -16.35
C PRO A 61 6.50 -0.33 -15.63
N ARG A 62 6.82 0.92 -15.94
CA ARG A 62 6.15 2.12 -15.45
C ARG A 62 5.88 3.05 -16.62
N PHE A 63 4.68 3.62 -16.66
CA PHE A 63 4.32 4.59 -17.69
C PHE A 63 4.11 5.96 -17.08
N GLY A 64 4.77 6.96 -17.68
CA GLY A 64 4.66 8.34 -17.24
C GLY A 64 4.51 9.29 -18.42
N ARG A 65 3.87 10.43 -18.17
CA ARG A 65 3.80 11.55 -19.10
C ARG A 65 4.66 12.70 -18.61
N MET A 66 5.42 13.31 -19.52
CA MET A 66 6.23 14.49 -19.25
C MET A 66 5.81 15.62 -20.17
N THR A 67 5.78 16.84 -19.63
CA THR A 67 5.48 18.03 -20.43
C THR A 67 6.68 18.43 -21.27
N VAL A 68 6.51 18.68 -22.55
CA VAL A 68 7.52 19.24 -23.44
C VAL A 68 7.62 20.73 -23.16
N ARG A 69 8.80 21.20 -22.81
CA ARG A 69 9.08 22.61 -22.50
C ARG A 69 9.54 23.38 -23.75
N SER A 70 10.46 22.79 -24.48
CA SER A 70 11.02 23.38 -25.70
C SER A 70 11.54 22.28 -26.62
N VAL A 71 11.59 22.58 -27.92
CA VAL A 71 12.20 21.72 -28.93
C VAL A 71 13.10 22.61 -29.79
N ASP A 72 14.37 22.31 -29.80
CA ASP A 72 15.35 22.96 -30.68
C ASP A 72 15.79 22.02 -31.82
N THR A 73 16.89 22.31 -32.50
CA THR A 73 17.39 21.52 -33.65
C THR A 73 18.13 20.25 -33.23
N VAL A 74 18.50 20.15 -31.95
CA VAL A 74 19.39 19.08 -31.42
C VAL A 74 18.68 18.24 -30.35
N ARG A 75 17.76 18.83 -29.59
CA ARG A 75 17.10 18.16 -28.46
C ARG A 75 15.71 18.72 -28.17
N ALA A 76 14.92 17.90 -27.49
CA ALA A 76 13.65 18.30 -26.86
C ALA A 76 13.84 18.31 -25.34
N GLU A 77 13.55 19.45 -24.68
CA GLU A 77 13.57 19.58 -23.23
C GLU A 77 12.25 19.16 -22.64
N LEU A 78 12.31 18.27 -21.66
CA LEU A 78 11.16 17.75 -20.92
C LEU A 78 11.15 18.27 -19.49
N SER A 79 9.98 18.41 -18.92
CA SER A 79 9.77 18.71 -17.50
C SER A 79 10.35 17.57 -16.63
N SER A 80 10.96 17.91 -15.49
CA SER A 80 11.33 16.92 -14.46
C SER A 80 10.13 16.36 -13.68
N SER A 81 8.95 16.96 -13.87
CA SER A 81 7.72 16.46 -13.27
C SER A 81 7.11 15.39 -14.16
N ILE A 82 7.00 14.16 -13.64
CA ILE A 82 6.26 13.07 -14.27
C ILE A 82 4.83 13.12 -13.78
N ILE A 83 3.90 13.03 -14.72
CA ILE A 83 2.50 12.70 -14.44
C ILE A 83 2.41 11.18 -14.54
N GLU A 84 2.31 10.53 -13.40
CA GLU A 84 2.21 9.07 -13.36
C GLU A 84 0.85 8.63 -13.90
N VAL A 85 0.87 7.64 -14.79
CA VAL A 85 -0.35 7.04 -15.34
C VAL A 85 -0.86 5.93 -14.40
N GLU A 86 0.06 5.34 -13.64
CA GLU A 86 -0.24 4.29 -12.67
C GLU A 86 -0.25 4.87 -11.26
N ARG A 87 -1.28 4.54 -10.49
CA ARG A 87 -1.37 4.92 -9.08
C ARG A 87 -0.72 3.87 -8.19
N VAL A 88 -0.19 4.32 -7.03
CA VAL A 88 0.26 3.43 -5.96
C VAL A 88 -0.95 2.63 -5.48
N GLN A 89 -0.88 1.30 -5.64
CA GLN A 89 -1.95 0.42 -5.21
C GLN A 89 -1.87 0.18 -3.71
N GLN A 90 -3.01 0.27 -3.05
CA GLN A 90 -3.12 -0.12 -1.65
C GLN A 90 -2.87 -1.62 -1.49
N ARG A 91 -1.97 -1.97 -0.57
CA ARG A 91 -1.57 -3.35 -0.26
C ARG A 91 -1.73 -3.62 1.23
N PHE A 92 -1.86 -4.89 1.56
CA PHE A 92 -1.97 -5.35 2.93
C PHE A 92 -1.25 -6.70 3.11
N PRO A 93 -0.55 -6.94 4.24
CA PRO A 93 0.04 -8.24 4.55
C PRO A 93 -1.05 -9.21 5.04
N TYR A 94 -1.54 -10.06 4.15
CA TYR A 94 -2.65 -10.99 4.45
C TYR A 94 -2.26 -12.17 5.36
N SER A 95 -0.97 -12.36 5.63
CA SER A 95 -0.52 -13.38 6.58
C SER A 95 -1.24 -13.22 7.92
N TYR A 96 -1.77 -14.31 8.46
CA TYR A 96 -2.53 -14.36 9.71
C TYR A 96 -4.03 -14.00 9.62
N LEU A 97 -4.57 -13.67 8.46
CA LEU A 97 -6.00 -13.50 8.29
C LEU A 97 -6.68 -14.86 8.07
N PRO A 98 -7.88 -15.07 8.67
CA PRO A 98 -8.72 -16.20 8.28
C PRO A 98 -9.10 -16.12 6.80
N PRO A 99 -9.19 -17.25 6.07
CA PRO A 99 -9.44 -17.23 4.63
C PRO A 99 -10.70 -16.46 4.22
N ALA A 100 -11.75 -16.52 5.02
CA ALA A 100 -13.00 -15.79 4.76
C ALA A 100 -12.82 -14.27 4.86
N VAL A 101 -12.07 -13.78 5.84
CA VAL A 101 -11.75 -12.35 6.01
C VAL A 101 -10.78 -11.90 4.91
N GLU A 102 -9.74 -12.71 4.66
CA GLU A 102 -8.75 -12.42 3.61
C GLU A 102 -9.41 -12.22 2.24
N SER A 103 -10.27 -13.16 1.83
CA SER A 103 -10.91 -13.12 0.51
C SER A 103 -11.71 -11.83 0.31
N ILE A 104 -12.55 -11.46 1.27
CA ILE A 104 -13.41 -10.29 1.18
C ILE A 104 -12.60 -9.00 1.29
N PHE A 105 -11.60 -8.97 2.17
CA PHE A 105 -10.78 -7.78 2.33
C PHE A 105 -9.87 -7.54 1.11
N ARG A 106 -9.40 -8.60 0.47
CA ARG A 106 -8.65 -8.52 -0.80
C ARG A 106 -9.52 -7.91 -1.90
N GLU A 107 -10.77 -8.35 -2.01
CA GLU A 107 -11.74 -7.79 -2.95
C GLU A 107 -12.05 -6.31 -2.65
N ALA A 108 -12.20 -5.94 -1.36
CA ALA A 108 -12.34 -4.55 -0.95
C ALA A 108 -11.18 -3.67 -1.45
N LEU A 109 -9.93 -4.09 -1.23
CA LEU A 109 -8.76 -3.33 -1.70
C LEU A 109 -8.66 -3.29 -3.24
N GLN A 110 -9.12 -4.33 -3.95
CA GLN A 110 -9.20 -4.29 -5.41
C GLN A 110 -10.22 -3.24 -5.89
N CYS A 111 -11.39 -3.14 -5.25
CA CYS A 111 -12.37 -2.10 -5.55
C CYS A 111 -11.80 -0.70 -5.32
N TYR A 112 -11.08 -0.48 -4.21
CA TYR A 112 -10.42 0.80 -3.95
C TYR A 112 -9.38 1.14 -5.02
N ASN A 113 -8.52 0.19 -5.36
CA ASN A 113 -7.46 0.36 -6.35
C ASN A 113 -8.00 0.60 -7.78
N ALA A 114 -9.25 0.19 -8.04
CA ALA A 114 -9.97 0.41 -9.29
C ALA A 114 -10.84 1.69 -9.27
N ASP A 115 -10.72 2.56 -8.26
CA ASP A 115 -11.54 3.76 -8.04
C ASP A 115 -13.06 3.48 -7.93
N CYS A 116 -13.44 2.24 -7.60
CA CYS A 116 -14.83 1.82 -7.41
C CYS A 116 -15.26 2.06 -5.95
N TYR A 117 -15.34 3.32 -5.51
CA TYR A 117 -15.45 3.67 -4.09
C TYR A 117 -16.73 3.19 -3.42
N ASN A 118 -17.88 3.20 -4.10
CA ASN A 118 -19.13 2.67 -3.53
C ASN A 118 -19.11 1.14 -3.38
N ALA A 119 -18.46 0.43 -4.31
CA ALA A 119 -18.22 -1.00 -4.17
C ALA A 119 -17.23 -1.27 -3.02
N PHE A 120 -16.18 -0.46 -2.90
CA PHE A 120 -15.23 -0.51 -1.79
C PHE A 120 -15.92 -0.30 -0.44
N ALA A 121 -16.83 0.68 -0.30
CA ALA A 121 -17.62 0.88 0.91
C ALA A 121 -18.45 -0.36 1.28
N SER A 122 -19.12 -0.96 0.29
CA SER A 122 -19.90 -2.18 0.47
C SER A 122 -19.05 -3.36 0.93
N MET A 123 -17.89 -3.56 0.30
CA MET A 123 -16.96 -4.63 0.65
C MET A 123 -16.28 -4.38 2.00
N SER A 124 -16.03 -3.12 2.37
CA SER A 124 -15.51 -2.74 3.68
C SER A 124 -16.51 -3.10 4.80
N ARG A 125 -17.79 -2.76 4.64
CA ARG A 125 -18.85 -3.20 5.57
C ARG A 125 -18.88 -4.72 5.70
N ARG A 126 -18.83 -5.43 4.58
CA ARG A 126 -18.84 -6.90 4.56
C ARG A 126 -17.62 -7.48 5.27
N THR A 127 -16.43 -6.89 5.07
CA THR A 127 -15.19 -7.29 5.76
C THR A 127 -15.37 -7.18 7.28
N ILE A 128 -15.88 -6.04 7.80
CA ILE A 128 -16.12 -5.85 9.22
C ILE A 128 -17.15 -6.85 9.76
N ARG A 129 -18.23 -7.12 9.02
CA ARG A 129 -19.24 -8.12 9.45
C ARG A 129 -18.67 -9.53 9.55
N VAL A 130 -17.85 -9.95 8.58
CA VAL A 130 -17.18 -11.26 8.62
C VAL A 130 -16.15 -11.32 9.74
N ALA A 131 -15.41 -10.24 9.97
CA ALA A 131 -14.48 -10.15 11.09
C ALA A 131 -15.20 -10.24 12.45
N ILE A 132 -16.36 -9.58 12.61
CA ILE A 132 -17.18 -9.69 13.82
C ILE A 132 -17.65 -11.14 14.01
N ALA A 133 -18.09 -11.82 12.96
CA ALA A 133 -18.55 -13.20 13.05
C ALA A 133 -17.41 -14.16 13.43
N ASP A 134 -16.20 -13.94 12.91
CA ASP A 134 -15.02 -14.76 13.20
C ASP A 134 -14.47 -14.55 14.62
N LEU A 135 -14.39 -13.29 15.08
CA LEU A 135 -13.82 -12.93 16.38
C LEU A 135 -14.79 -13.13 17.56
N GLY A 136 -16.08 -13.30 17.31
CA GLY A 136 -17.10 -13.63 18.31
C GLY A 136 -17.81 -12.43 18.94
N SER A 137 -18.57 -12.69 20.00
CA SER A 137 -19.61 -11.78 20.53
C SER A 137 -19.13 -10.40 20.99
N ARG A 138 -17.88 -10.26 21.42
CA ARG A 138 -17.30 -8.97 21.84
C ARG A 138 -16.61 -8.20 20.72
N ALA A 139 -16.46 -8.81 19.56
CA ALA A 139 -15.70 -8.25 18.45
C ALA A 139 -16.29 -6.92 17.92
N ARG A 140 -17.62 -6.81 17.89
CA ARG A 140 -18.26 -5.57 17.45
C ARG A 140 -17.85 -4.37 18.30
N LEU A 141 -17.83 -4.52 19.60
CA LEU A 141 -17.42 -3.46 20.52
C LEU A 141 -15.93 -3.14 20.36
N GLN A 142 -15.09 -4.17 20.28
CA GLN A 142 -13.64 -3.99 20.08
C GLN A 142 -13.31 -3.27 18.77
N LEU A 143 -13.91 -3.67 17.67
CA LEU A 143 -13.70 -3.01 16.38
C LEU A 143 -14.26 -1.58 16.36
N PHE A 144 -15.35 -1.34 17.08
CA PHE A 144 -15.89 0.00 17.22
C PHE A 144 -15.01 0.93 18.07
N GLU A 145 -14.39 0.42 19.14
CA GLU A 145 -13.39 1.19 19.90
C GLU A 145 -12.14 1.51 19.06
N LEU A 146 -11.65 0.56 18.27
CA LEU A 146 -10.55 0.82 17.32
C LEU A 146 -10.92 1.90 16.29
N PHE A 147 -12.17 1.87 15.79
CA PHE A 147 -12.68 2.90 14.89
C PHE A 147 -12.64 4.28 15.55
N LYS A 148 -13.09 4.42 16.80
CA LYS A 148 -13.04 5.68 17.56
C LYS A 148 -11.62 6.16 17.80
N GLU A 149 -10.67 5.26 18.08
CA GLU A 149 -9.26 5.60 18.23
C GLU A 149 -8.70 6.22 16.95
N VAL A 150 -8.99 5.63 15.78
CA VAL A 150 -8.53 6.16 14.49
C VAL A 150 -9.13 7.54 14.21
N ILE A 151 -10.41 7.77 14.51
CA ILE A 151 -11.05 9.08 14.37
C ILE A 151 -10.33 10.12 15.25
N ALA A 152 -10.04 9.78 16.50
CA ALA A 152 -9.40 10.69 17.45
C ALA A 152 -7.96 11.03 17.01
N ILE A 153 -7.19 10.04 16.56
CA ILE A 153 -5.82 10.22 16.06
C ILE A 153 -5.81 11.08 14.78
N GLY A 154 -6.76 10.80 13.85
CA GLY A 154 -6.86 11.51 12.57
C GLY A 154 -7.49 12.89 12.67
N SER A 155 -8.02 13.28 13.84
CA SER A 155 -8.76 14.54 14.04
C SER A 155 -9.84 14.78 12.96
N LEU A 156 -10.57 13.71 12.62
CA LEU A 156 -11.59 13.77 11.58
C LEU A 156 -12.77 14.63 12.02
N ASP A 157 -13.33 15.39 11.07
CA ASP A 157 -14.56 16.12 11.32
C ASP A 157 -15.76 15.19 11.56
N GLU A 158 -16.76 15.70 12.27
CA GLU A 158 -17.90 14.90 12.71
C GLU A 158 -18.72 14.32 11.54
N ALA A 159 -18.88 15.06 10.44
CA ALA A 159 -19.64 14.60 9.27
C ALA A 159 -18.95 13.44 8.57
N THR A 160 -17.62 13.52 8.39
CA THR A 160 -16.81 12.43 7.87
C THR A 160 -16.87 11.21 8.79
N ALA A 161 -16.72 11.40 10.10
CA ALA A 161 -16.79 10.31 11.08
C ALA A 161 -18.13 9.58 11.05
N GLN A 162 -19.26 10.33 11.02
CA GLN A 162 -20.61 9.75 10.93
C GLN A 162 -20.81 8.97 9.62
N THR A 163 -20.30 9.48 8.50
CA THR A 163 -20.38 8.79 7.21
C THR A 163 -19.63 7.46 7.25
N LEU A 164 -18.40 7.45 7.76
CA LEU A 164 -17.57 6.25 7.86
C LEU A 164 -18.13 5.24 8.87
N GLU A 165 -18.72 5.70 9.99
CA GLU A 165 -19.42 4.86 10.93
C GLU A 165 -20.63 4.18 10.27
N ALA A 166 -21.44 4.95 9.55
CA ALA A 166 -22.58 4.41 8.81
C ALA A 166 -22.17 3.40 7.75
N VAL A 167 -21.03 3.60 7.08
CA VAL A 167 -20.46 2.63 6.14
C VAL A 167 -20.06 1.34 6.84
N LEU A 168 -19.28 1.38 7.91
CA LEU A 168 -18.70 0.18 8.53
C LEU A 168 -19.66 -0.57 9.44
N PHE A 169 -20.42 0.16 10.27
CA PHE A 169 -21.23 -0.42 11.36
C PHE A 169 -22.73 -0.30 11.17
N GLY A 170 -23.21 0.35 10.11
CA GLY A 170 -24.62 0.44 9.80
C GLY A 170 -25.28 -0.95 9.72
N ILE A 171 -26.38 -1.14 10.49
CA ILE A 171 -27.09 -2.44 10.58
C ILE A 171 -28.10 -2.55 9.45
N GLU A 172 -28.89 -1.51 9.24
CA GLU A 172 -29.99 -1.42 8.28
C GLU A 172 -29.83 -0.20 7.37
N GLY A 173 -30.47 -0.25 6.22
CA GLY A 173 -30.48 0.83 5.25
C GLY A 173 -29.37 0.80 4.21
N PRO A 174 -29.46 1.69 3.23
CA PRO A 174 -28.46 1.79 2.16
C PRO A 174 -27.11 2.23 2.71
N ILE A 175 -26.06 1.79 2.05
CA ILE A 175 -24.70 2.25 2.33
C ILE A 175 -24.58 3.68 1.78
N PRO A 176 -24.09 4.65 2.57
CA PRO A 176 -23.84 6.00 2.07
C PRO A 176 -22.91 5.95 0.86
N GLU A 177 -23.18 6.76 -0.14
CA GLU A 177 -22.25 6.99 -1.24
C GLU A 177 -21.03 7.73 -0.75
N ILE A 178 -19.84 7.28 -1.16
CA ILE A 178 -18.57 7.89 -0.79
C ILE A 178 -17.76 8.30 -2.02
N GLY A 179 -17.12 9.46 -1.92
CA GLY A 179 -16.15 9.94 -2.90
C GLY A 179 -14.72 9.50 -2.56
N ALA A 180 -13.77 9.95 -3.38
CA ALA A 180 -12.35 9.64 -3.25
C ALA A 180 -11.78 10.02 -1.86
N ASP A 181 -12.18 11.17 -1.31
CA ASP A 181 -11.68 11.67 -0.02
C ASP A 181 -12.09 10.76 1.14
N HIS A 182 -13.37 10.40 1.23
CA HIS A 182 -13.85 9.43 2.22
C HIS A 182 -13.23 8.05 2.03
N ALA A 183 -13.06 7.61 0.77
CA ALA A 183 -12.45 6.33 0.47
C ALA A 183 -10.98 6.27 0.90
N ALA A 184 -10.23 7.37 0.75
CA ALA A 184 -8.84 7.46 1.20
C ALA A 184 -8.71 7.31 2.72
N VAL A 185 -9.60 7.92 3.48
CA VAL A 185 -9.64 7.73 4.95
C VAL A 185 -10.10 6.32 5.31
N LEU A 186 -11.15 5.83 4.67
CA LEU A 186 -11.72 4.51 4.94
C LEU A 186 -10.72 3.38 4.70
N VAL A 187 -9.88 3.47 3.65
CA VAL A 187 -8.91 2.43 3.35
C VAL A 187 -7.83 2.31 4.43
N GLU A 188 -7.32 3.42 4.93
CA GLU A 188 -6.34 3.38 6.02
C GLU A 188 -6.98 2.90 7.33
N MET A 189 -8.20 3.35 7.62
CA MET A 189 -8.95 2.93 8.80
C MET A 189 -9.22 1.42 8.80
N ILE A 190 -9.74 0.84 7.72
CA ILE A 190 -10.04 -0.60 7.67
C ILE A 190 -8.77 -1.45 7.69
N LYS A 191 -7.67 -0.96 7.05
CA LYS A 191 -6.36 -1.62 7.12
C LYS A 191 -5.85 -1.68 8.56
N ASP A 192 -5.94 -0.57 9.30
CA ASP A 192 -5.50 -0.54 10.69
C ASP A 192 -6.35 -1.44 11.58
N MET A 193 -7.67 -1.37 11.47
CA MET A 193 -8.59 -2.22 12.24
C MET A 193 -8.32 -3.72 12.01
N VAL A 194 -8.17 -4.14 10.75
CA VAL A 194 -7.86 -5.54 10.39
C VAL A 194 -6.46 -5.93 10.88
N TYR A 195 -5.49 -5.04 10.76
CA TYR A 195 -4.13 -5.28 11.26
C TYR A 195 -4.12 -5.48 12.78
N GLN A 196 -4.76 -4.63 13.54
CA GLN A 196 -4.81 -4.74 15.00
C GLN A 196 -5.55 -6.00 15.45
N ALA A 197 -6.70 -6.29 14.82
CA ALA A 197 -7.52 -7.45 15.18
C ALA A 197 -6.80 -8.79 14.95
N TYR A 198 -6.09 -8.94 13.85
CA TYR A 198 -5.51 -10.22 13.43
C TYR A 198 -3.98 -10.23 13.45
N VAL A 199 -3.35 -9.33 12.69
CA VAL A 199 -1.92 -9.41 12.38
C VAL A 199 -1.06 -9.09 13.60
N ARG A 200 -1.36 -8.01 14.32
CA ARG A 200 -0.63 -7.59 15.52
C ARG A 200 -0.65 -8.67 16.58
N THR A 201 -1.84 -9.19 16.89
CA THR A 201 -2.03 -10.25 17.90
C THR A 201 -1.29 -11.53 17.54
N ALA A 202 -1.35 -11.96 16.28
CA ALA A 202 -0.66 -13.15 15.80
C ALA A 202 0.86 -12.98 15.83
N LYS A 203 1.38 -11.83 15.39
CA LYS A 203 2.82 -11.52 15.48
C LYS A 203 3.34 -11.53 16.91
N LEU A 204 2.60 -10.93 17.84
CA LEU A 204 2.97 -10.95 19.25
C LEU A 204 2.99 -12.37 19.83
N ARG A 205 1.98 -13.20 19.51
CA ARG A 205 1.95 -14.61 19.93
C ARG A 205 3.13 -15.39 19.34
N ALA A 206 3.45 -15.19 18.06
CA ALA A 206 4.60 -15.83 17.41
C ALA A 206 5.92 -15.43 18.08
N ALA A 207 6.12 -14.14 18.36
CA ALA A 207 7.31 -13.64 19.04
C ALA A 207 7.45 -14.20 20.47
N MET A 208 6.34 -14.29 21.22
CA MET A 208 6.34 -14.91 22.57
C MET A 208 6.65 -16.39 22.53
N LYS A 209 6.16 -17.13 21.50
CA LYS A 209 6.49 -18.55 21.29
C LYS A 209 7.98 -18.72 20.98
N MET A 210 8.55 -17.92 20.11
CA MET A 210 10.00 -17.93 19.83
C MET A 210 10.82 -17.66 21.08
N ARG A 211 10.47 -16.63 21.87
CA ARG A 211 11.18 -16.35 23.13
C ARG A 211 11.17 -17.53 24.08
N ARG A 212 10.05 -18.25 24.21
CA ARG A 212 9.96 -19.46 25.05
C ARG A 212 10.85 -20.58 24.55
N TYR A 213 10.92 -20.76 23.23
CA TYR A 213 11.77 -21.75 22.60
C TYR A 213 13.26 -21.51 22.94
N PHE A 214 13.77 -20.31 22.72
CA PHE A 214 15.15 -19.95 23.02
C PHE A 214 15.46 -19.95 24.53
N ALA A 215 14.51 -19.59 25.39
CA ALA A 215 14.69 -19.65 26.86
C ALA A 215 14.74 -21.12 27.35
N GLY A 216 14.00 -22.03 26.73
CA GLY A 216 14.00 -23.44 27.06
C GLY A 216 15.31 -24.15 26.69
N GLU A 217 15.90 -23.85 25.53
CA GLU A 217 17.19 -24.38 25.10
C GLU A 217 18.35 -23.97 26.02
N HIS A 218 18.37 -22.72 26.50
CA HIS A 218 19.39 -22.25 27.44
C HIS A 218 19.27 -22.92 28.79
N SER A 219 18.07 -23.24 29.27
CA SER A 219 17.87 -23.96 30.53
C SER A 219 18.34 -25.43 30.48
N GLY A 220 18.15 -26.08 29.28
CA GLY A 220 18.62 -27.45 29.07
C GLY A 220 20.14 -27.59 29.04
N ASN A 221 20.85 -26.64 28.46
CA ASN A 221 22.30 -26.65 28.36
C ASN A 221 22.99 -26.38 29.74
N ILE A 222 22.43 -25.51 30.58
CA ILE A 222 22.99 -25.21 31.89
C ILE A 222 22.87 -26.42 32.83
N THR A 223 21.77 -27.16 32.75
CA THR A 223 21.56 -28.36 33.57
C THR A 223 22.47 -29.52 33.13
N SER A 224 22.79 -29.65 31.82
CA SER A 224 23.73 -30.69 31.34
C SER A 224 25.18 -30.39 31.74
N LEU A 225 25.62 -29.15 31.72
CA LEU A 225 26.95 -28.73 32.13
C LEU A 225 27.16 -28.88 33.65
N ALA A 226 26.12 -28.66 34.46
CA ALA A 226 26.18 -28.85 35.91
C ALA A 226 26.27 -30.37 36.28
N ARG A 227 25.62 -31.26 35.58
CA ARG A 227 25.73 -32.73 35.76
C ARG A 227 27.12 -33.24 35.40
N HIS A 228 27.69 -32.81 34.28
CA HIS A 228 29.06 -33.23 33.89
C HIS A 228 30.15 -32.77 34.86
N ARG A 229 29.97 -31.64 35.57
CA ARG A 229 30.90 -31.22 36.64
C ARG A 229 30.76 -31.99 37.93
N ALA A 230 29.58 -32.50 38.23
CA ALA A 230 29.34 -33.28 39.45
C ALA A 230 29.80 -34.75 39.32
N GLU A 231 29.92 -35.29 38.08
CA GLU A 231 30.43 -36.64 37.82
C GLU A 231 31.97 -36.70 37.66
N SER A 232 32.65 -35.54 37.63
CA SER A 232 34.11 -35.43 37.46
C SER A 232 34.84 -34.98 38.73
N ALA A 233 34.14 -34.88 39.89
CA ALA A 233 34.69 -34.56 41.21
C ALA A 233 34.48 -35.74 42.16
#